data_05e8e3895740ee9518e654b2069117b8
#
_entry.id   05e8e3895740ee9518e654b2069117b8
#
_cell.length_a   1.000
_cell.length_b   1.000
_cell.length_c   1.000
_cell.angle_alpha   90.00
_cell.angle_beta   90.00
_cell.angle_gamma   90.00
#
_symmetry.space_group_name_H-M   'P 1'
#
loop_
_entity.id
_entity.type
_entity.pdbx_description
1 polymer ?
#
loop_
_entity_poly.entity_id
_entity_poly.type
_entity_poly.pdbx_seq_one_letter_code
_entity_poly.pdbx_strand_id
1 'polypeptide(L)'
;MRINGHQTRPFKNIDRISPLDGYLSTEASFDYHYSDKSDMQSISAAQAKLLLIDRVRDLAYLHSPNDLFTLASGRESQHFFDMKPVMMNPECAHLLGVLIHDKIVDIGEVDAVGGLELGAIPLTAITIAKAGKGSEIRGFMVRKEPKGRGGRKTGNPPGIEGSTIRSGDRVVLLEDVTTTGGSALKAAEMLNSMGCEV
;
A
#
# COMPACT_ATOMS: atom_id res chain seq x y z
N MET A 1 -20.43 -20.68 30.45
CA MET A 1 -20.76 -19.58 29.52
C MET A 1 -20.13 -19.92 28.18
N ARG A 2 -20.92 -20.38 27.21
CA ARG A 2 -20.41 -20.87 25.92
C ARG A 2 -20.26 -19.68 24.98
N ILE A 3 -19.05 -19.46 24.46
CA ILE A 3 -18.76 -18.44 23.44
C ILE A 3 -19.12 -19.07 22.09
N ASN A 4 -20.13 -18.52 21.41
CA ASN A 4 -20.54 -18.94 20.08
C ASN A 4 -19.41 -18.66 19.09
N GLY A 5 -18.84 -19.73 18.54
CA GLY A 5 -17.89 -19.64 17.44
C GLY A 5 -18.58 -19.18 16.16
N HIS A 6 -18.20 -18.03 15.66
CA HIS A 6 -18.45 -17.69 14.26
C HIS A 6 -17.60 -18.61 13.38
N GLN A 7 -18.25 -19.62 12.82
CA GLN A 7 -17.68 -20.39 11.73
C GLN A 7 -17.58 -19.48 10.50
N THR A 8 -16.37 -19.01 10.21
CA THR A 8 -16.03 -18.49 8.89
C THR A 8 -16.14 -19.64 7.90
N ARG A 9 -17.17 -19.63 7.06
CA ARG A 9 -17.26 -20.59 5.95
C ARG A 9 -16.12 -20.27 4.98
N PRO A 10 -15.31 -21.26 4.56
CA PRO A 10 -14.34 -21.04 3.50
C PRO A 10 -15.11 -20.69 2.22
N PHE A 11 -14.72 -19.62 1.55
CA PHE A 11 -15.25 -19.25 0.23
C PHE A 11 -15.02 -20.43 -0.72
N LYS A 12 -16.09 -21.10 -1.12
CA LYS A 12 -16.09 -22.14 -2.14
C LYS A 12 -16.33 -21.44 -3.48
N ASN A 13 -15.43 -21.63 -4.43
CA ASN A 13 -15.40 -21.07 -5.78
C ASN A 13 -15.00 -19.59 -5.87
N ILE A 14 -13.70 -19.34 -5.65
CA ILE A 14 -13.06 -18.13 -6.15
C ILE A 14 -12.46 -18.48 -7.50
N ASP A 15 -13.14 -18.10 -8.57
CA ASP A 15 -12.59 -18.25 -9.91
C ASP A 15 -11.51 -17.19 -10.12
N ARG A 16 -10.29 -17.64 -10.42
CA ARG A 16 -9.27 -16.75 -10.99
C ARG A 16 -9.75 -16.42 -12.40
N ILE A 17 -10.03 -15.15 -12.66
CA ILE A 17 -10.51 -14.71 -13.97
C ILE A 17 -9.43 -15.03 -14.98
N SER A 18 -9.79 -15.82 -16.01
CA SER A 18 -9.08 -15.86 -17.30
C SER A 18 -9.05 -14.45 -17.89
N PRO A 19 -8.06 -14.12 -18.73
CA PRO A 19 -7.88 -12.77 -19.27
C PRO A 19 -9.19 -12.20 -19.78
N LEU A 20 -9.43 -10.92 -19.55
CA LEU A 20 -10.57 -10.17 -20.05
C LEU A 20 -10.65 -10.33 -21.58
N ASP A 21 -11.48 -11.25 -22.05
CA ASP A 21 -11.89 -11.34 -23.44
C ASP A 21 -12.69 -10.06 -23.75
N GLY A 22 -12.05 -9.06 -24.33
CA GLY A 22 -12.74 -7.91 -24.88
C GLY A 22 -12.08 -6.53 -24.79
N TYR A 23 -10.96 -6.34 -24.09
CA TYR A 23 -10.29 -5.04 -24.03
C TYR A 23 -8.79 -5.18 -24.21
N LEU A 24 -8.36 -5.46 -25.39
CA LEU A 24 -7.06 -5.25 -26.02
C LEU A 24 -6.83 -6.33 -27.08
N SER A 25 -7.46 -6.15 -28.25
CA SER A 25 -7.01 -6.83 -29.46
C SER A 25 -5.75 -6.12 -29.97
N THR A 26 -4.62 -6.42 -29.40
CA THR A 26 -3.33 -6.36 -30.06
C THR A 26 -2.45 -7.40 -29.39
N GLU A 27 -2.11 -8.43 -30.15
CA GLU A 27 -1.14 -9.45 -29.80
C GLU A 27 0.22 -8.80 -29.51
N ALA A 28 0.49 -8.55 -28.25
CA ALA A 28 1.81 -8.43 -27.71
C ALA A 28 1.75 -9.04 -26.31
N SER A 29 1.79 -10.38 -26.25
CA SER A 29 2.24 -11.09 -25.06
C SER A 29 3.71 -10.70 -24.88
N PHE A 30 3.95 -9.62 -24.15
CA PHE A 30 5.27 -9.30 -23.65
C PHE A 30 5.58 -10.30 -22.55
N ASP A 31 6.09 -11.46 -22.92
CA ASP A 31 6.81 -12.36 -22.03
C ASP A 31 8.11 -11.65 -21.59
N TYR A 32 7.97 -10.69 -20.66
CA TYR A 32 9.12 -10.14 -19.95
C TYR A 32 9.61 -11.21 -18.97
N HIS A 33 10.40 -12.15 -19.48
CA HIS A 33 11.27 -12.96 -18.65
C HIS A 33 12.46 -12.09 -18.25
N TYR A 34 12.40 -11.55 -17.03
CA TYR A 34 13.60 -10.97 -16.41
C TYR A 34 14.60 -12.10 -16.15
N SER A 35 15.50 -12.32 -17.12
CA SER A 35 16.55 -13.33 -17.01
C SER A 35 17.76 -12.86 -16.19
N ASP A 36 17.85 -11.55 -15.88
CA ASP A 36 19.00 -11.01 -15.16
C ASP A 36 18.56 -9.99 -14.07
N LYS A 37 19.23 -10.08 -12.90
CA LYS A 37 19.06 -9.15 -11.77
C LYS A 37 19.49 -7.71 -12.12
N SER A 38 20.32 -7.52 -13.13
CA SER A 38 20.77 -6.21 -13.61
C SER A 38 19.64 -5.39 -14.25
N ASP A 39 18.68 -6.05 -14.90
CA ASP A 39 17.57 -5.39 -15.60
C ASP A 39 16.57 -4.76 -14.63
N MET A 40 16.41 -5.34 -13.44
CA MET A 40 15.54 -4.79 -12.39
C MET A 40 16.05 -3.48 -11.79
N GLN A 41 17.36 -3.21 -11.83
CA GLN A 41 17.95 -2.00 -11.23
C GLN A 41 17.71 -0.74 -12.06
N SER A 42 17.42 -0.86 -13.36
CA SER A 42 17.27 0.24 -14.32
C SER A 42 15.84 0.43 -14.86
N ILE A 43 14.85 -0.24 -14.27
CA ILE A 43 13.48 -0.18 -14.74
C ILE A 43 12.88 1.22 -14.59
N SER A 44 12.24 1.73 -15.65
CA SER A 44 11.52 3.01 -15.62
C SER A 44 10.17 2.88 -14.88
N ALA A 45 9.64 4.00 -14.36
CA ALA A 45 8.32 4.03 -13.71
C ALA A 45 7.21 3.54 -14.67
N ALA A 46 7.27 3.87 -15.95
CA ALA A 46 6.28 3.41 -16.94
C ALA A 46 6.28 1.88 -17.08
N GLN A 47 7.46 1.27 -17.19
CA GLN A 47 7.60 -0.19 -17.25
C GLN A 47 7.17 -0.86 -15.95
N ALA A 48 7.60 -0.31 -14.80
CA ALA A 48 7.22 -0.80 -13.49
C ALA A 48 5.70 -0.81 -13.31
N LYS A 49 5.00 0.22 -13.80
CA LYS A 49 3.53 0.31 -13.75
C LYS A 49 2.86 -0.81 -14.53
N LEU A 50 3.31 -1.08 -15.75
CA LEU A 50 2.72 -2.13 -16.59
C LEU A 50 2.88 -3.51 -15.96
N LEU A 51 4.08 -3.84 -15.49
CA LEU A 51 4.36 -5.11 -14.81
C LEU A 51 3.54 -5.25 -13.52
N LEU A 52 3.45 -4.17 -12.74
CA LEU A 52 2.71 -4.20 -11.47
C LEU A 52 1.20 -4.41 -11.68
N ILE A 53 0.60 -3.88 -12.76
CA ILE A 53 -0.82 -4.09 -13.08
C ILE A 53 -1.12 -5.58 -13.24
N ASP A 54 -0.28 -6.32 -13.97
CA ASP A 54 -0.47 -7.76 -14.14
C ASP A 54 -0.32 -8.51 -12.81
N ARG A 55 0.69 -8.15 -12.00
CA ARG A 55 0.88 -8.75 -10.68
C ARG A 55 -0.27 -8.45 -9.71
N VAL A 56 -0.81 -7.22 -9.73
CA VAL A 56 -1.99 -6.86 -8.92
C VAL A 56 -3.20 -7.69 -9.33
N ARG A 57 -3.45 -7.84 -10.63
CA ARG A 57 -4.53 -8.71 -11.12
C ARG A 57 -4.38 -10.13 -10.60
N ASP A 58 -3.18 -10.69 -10.66
CA ASP A 58 -2.94 -12.10 -10.35
C ASP A 58 -2.86 -12.39 -8.84
N LEU A 59 -2.37 -11.44 -8.04
CA LEU A 59 -2.08 -11.65 -6.61
C LEU A 59 -3.05 -10.97 -5.67
N ALA A 60 -3.68 -9.86 -6.08
CA ALA A 60 -4.47 -9.02 -5.19
C ALA A 60 -5.95 -8.97 -5.54
N TYR A 61 -6.31 -9.14 -6.81
CA TYR A 61 -7.69 -8.99 -7.25
C TYR A 61 -8.49 -10.28 -7.05
N LEU A 62 -9.62 -10.15 -6.38
CA LEU A 62 -10.59 -11.22 -6.18
C LEU A 62 -11.93 -10.80 -6.78
N HIS A 63 -12.55 -11.73 -7.49
CA HIS A 63 -13.90 -11.59 -8.01
C HIS A 63 -14.74 -12.80 -7.61
N SER A 64 -15.94 -12.57 -7.12
CA SER A 64 -16.92 -13.62 -6.89
C SER A 64 -18.24 -13.23 -7.55
N PRO A 65 -18.71 -13.98 -8.56
CA PRO A 65 -19.98 -13.71 -9.20
C PRO A 65 -21.18 -14.04 -8.31
N ASN A 66 -21.01 -14.91 -7.32
CA ASN A 66 -22.10 -15.46 -6.51
C ASN A 66 -22.10 -14.98 -5.05
N ASP A 67 -20.97 -14.45 -4.56
CA ASP A 67 -20.82 -13.98 -3.19
C ASP A 67 -20.38 -12.51 -3.16
N LEU A 68 -20.81 -11.78 -2.14
CA LEU A 68 -20.42 -10.40 -1.96
C LEU A 68 -19.37 -10.27 -0.86
N PHE A 69 -18.33 -9.51 -1.15
CA PHE A 69 -17.34 -9.08 -0.16
C PHE A 69 -17.84 -7.84 0.57
N THR A 70 -17.79 -7.86 1.89
CA THR A 70 -18.03 -6.65 2.69
C THR A 70 -16.75 -5.82 2.73
N LEU A 71 -16.80 -4.62 2.16
CA LEU A 71 -15.69 -3.67 2.15
C LEU A 71 -15.54 -2.98 3.51
N ALA A 72 -14.40 -2.34 3.75
CA ALA A 72 -14.15 -1.56 4.97
C ALA A 72 -15.17 -0.42 5.19
N SER A 73 -15.80 0.07 4.14
CA SER A 73 -16.88 1.04 4.19
C SER A 73 -18.25 0.46 4.62
N GLY A 74 -18.34 -0.84 4.80
CA GLY A 74 -19.61 -1.57 5.04
C GLY A 74 -20.42 -1.85 3.78
N ARG A 75 -19.98 -1.37 2.61
CA ARG A 75 -20.65 -1.67 1.33
C ARG A 75 -20.28 -3.07 0.85
N GLU A 76 -21.19 -3.69 0.11
CA GLU A 76 -20.97 -4.99 -0.54
C GLU A 76 -20.46 -4.80 -1.98
N SER A 77 -19.60 -5.71 -2.43
CA SER A 77 -19.02 -5.69 -3.78
C SER A 77 -18.70 -7.11 -4.22
N GLN A 78 -18.86 -7.40 -5.51
CA GLN A 78 -18.36 -8.64 -6.13
C GLN A 78 -16.84 -8.59 -6.35
N HIS A 79 -16.22 -7.42 -6.16
CA HIS A 79 -14.79 -7.18 -6.37
C HIS A 79 -14.12 -6.83 -5.05
N PHE A 80 -12.95 -7.39 -4.83
CA PHE A 80 -12.13 -7.12 -3.66
C PHE A 80 -10.66 -7.05 -4.04
N PHE A 81 -9.91 -6.14 -3.40
CA PHE A 81 -8.47 -6.05 -3.54
C PHE A 81 -7.80 -6.30 -2.19
N ASP A 82 -6.91 -7.28 -2.13
CA ASP A 82 -5.97 -7.46 -1.02
C ASP A 82 -4.55 -7.22 -1.52
N MET A 83 -4.03 -6.05 -1.25
CA MET A 83 -2.69 -5.64 -1.71
C MET A 83 -1.55 -6.27 -0.91
N LYS A 84 -1.82 -6.93 0.22
CA LYS A 84 -0.77 -7.52 1.06
C LYS A 84 0.08 -8.55 0.33
N PRO A 85 -0.47 -9.50 -0.46
CA PRO A 85 0.34 -10.42 -1.25
C PRO A 85 1.27 -9.71 -2.25
N VAL A 86 0.81 -8.61 -2.84
CA VAL A 86 1.62 -7.78 -3.76
C VAL A 86 2.75 -7.10 -2.98
N MET A 87 2.44 -6.42 -1.89
CA MET A 87 3.43 -5.70 -1.09
C MET A 87 4.48 -6.61 -0.45
N MET A 88 4.13 -7.88 -0.19
CA MET A 88 5.03 -8.88 0.39
C MET A 88 5.75 -9.75 -0.66
N ASN A 89 5.52 -9.52 -1.95
CA ASN A 89 6.25 -10.16 -3.02
C ASN A 89 7.51 -9.33 -3.35
N PRO A 90 8.72 -9.93 -3.42
CA PRO A 90 9.96 -9.19 -3.62
C PRO A 90 10.01 -8.38 -4.92
N GLU A 91 9.54 -8.95 -6.04
CA GLU A 91 9.47 -8.28 -7.34
C GLU A 91 8.50 -7.09 -7.27
N CYS A 92 7.29 -7.32 -6.78
CA CYS A 92 6.26 -6.28 -6.66
C CYS A 92 6.66 -5.17 -5.68
N ALA A 93 7.32 -5.51 -4.58
CA ALA A 93 7.84 -4.52 -3.63
C ALA A 93 8.88 -3.61 -4.30
N HIS A 94 9.76 -4.17 -5.14
CA HIS A 94 10.70 -3.37 -5.93
C HIS A 94 9.95 -2.43 -6.91
N LEU A 95 8.98 -2.94 -7.66
CA LEU A 95 8.18 -2.15 -8.60
C LEU A 95 7.40 -1.02 -7.90
N LEU A 96 6.78 -1.33 -6.75
CA LEU A 96 6.12 -0.34 -5.90
C LEU A 96 7.10 0.74 -5.44
N GLY A 97 8.30 0.34 -5.01
CA GLY A 97 9.35 1.28 -4.61
C GLY A 97 9.74 2.24 -5.73
N VAL A 98 9.87 1.75 -6.97
CA VAL A 98 10.15 2.59 -8.14
C VAL A 98 9.01 3.59 -8.37
N LEU A 99 7.76 3.13 -8.38
CA LEU A 99 6.60 3.98 -8.65
C LEU A 99 6.36 5.04 -7.57
N ILE A 100 6.48 4.66 -6.30
CA ILE A 100 6.28 5.61 -5.19
C ILE A 100 7.40 6.63 -5.18
N HIS A 101 8.64 6.20 -5.40
CA HIS A 101 9.79 7.11 -5.45
C HIS A 101 9.65 8.12 -6.60
N ASP A 102 9.24 7.67 -7.80
CA ASP A 102 8.97 8.53 -8.95
C ASP A 102 7.92 9.62 -8.59
N LYS A 103 6.84 9.24 -7.91
CA LYS A 103 5.82 10.20 -7.46
C LYS A 103 6.32 11.16 -6.37
N ILE A 104 7.18 10.71 -5.47
CA ILE A 104 7.80 11.59 -4.47
C ILE A 104 8.70 12.62 -5.15
N VAL A 105 9.47 12.22 -6.16
CA VAL A 105 10.29 13.15 -6.94
C VAL A 105 9.44 14.19 -7.66
N ASP A 106 8.30 13.80 -8.24
CA ASP A 106 7.35 14.73 -8.87
C ASP A 106 6.76 15.75 -7.87
N ILE A 107 6.50 15.34 -6.63
CA ILE A 107 5.99 16.22 -5.55
C ILE A 107 7.06 17.23 -5.09
N GLY A 108 8.33 16.84 -5.14
CA GLY A 108 9.47 17.65 -4.74
C GLY A 108 9.91 17.38 -3.31
N GLU A 109 10.06 18.44 -2.50
CA GLU A 109 10.54 18.28 -1.12
C GLU A 109 9.55 17.54 -0.25
N VAL A 110 9.96 16.41 0.31
CA VAL A 110 9.18 15.54 1.22
C VAL A 110 10.06 15.18 2.40
N ASP A 111 9.60 15.49 3.61
CA ASP A 111 10.32 15.21 4.86
C ASP A 111 9.99 13.82 5.42
N ALA A 112 8.75 13.36 5.23
CA ALA A 112 8.34 12.08 5.76
C ALA A 112 7.24 11.41 4.92
N VAL A 113 7.23 10.07 4.97
CA VAL A 113 6.21 9.24 4.34
C VAL A 113 5.63 8.26 5.35
N GLY A 114 4.34 7.97 5.25
CA GLY A 114 3.69 7.02 6.13
C GLY A 114 2.18 6.95 5.91
N GLY A 115 1.44 6.39 6.85
CA GLY A 115 -0.01 6.30 6.77
C GLY A 115 -0.61 5.44 7.85
N LEU A 116 -1.92 5.16 7.76
CA LEU A 116 -2.64 4.41 8.79
C LEU A 116 -2.29 2.92 8.73
N GLU A 117 -2.06 2.30 9.89
CA GLU A 117 -1.86 0.84 9.99
C GLU A 117 -3.10 0.07 9.48
N LEU A 118 -2.95 -1.14 8.86
CA LEU A 118 -1.72 -1.88 8.60
C LEU A 118 -1.18 -1.64 7.19
N GLY A 119 -2.03 -1.28 6.21
CA GLY A 119 -1.71 -1.27 4.78
C GLY A 119 -0.57 -0.31 4.42
N ALA A 120 -0.50 0.85 5.06
CA ALA A 120 0.57 1.81 4.82
C ALA A 120 1.95 1.36 5.32
N ILE A 121 2.04 0.43 6.28
CA ILE A 121 3.33 0.03 6.88
C ILE A 121 4.28 -0.59 5.85
N PRO A 122 3.87 -1.63 5.07
CA PRO A 122 4.74 -2.18 4.04
C PRO A 122 5.15 -1.15 2.99
N LEU A 123 4.22 -0.30 2.54
CA LEU A 123 4.51 0.76 1.57
C LEU A 123 5.53 1.76 2.09
N THR A 124 5.41 2.15 3.36
CA THR A 124 6.40 3.03 4.03
C THR A 124 7.78 2.39 4.04
N ALA A 125 7.88 1.12 4.45
CA ALA A 125 9.15 0.40 4.48
C ALA A 125 9.79 0.28 3.08
N ILE A 126 8.98 -0.07 2.07
CA ILE A 126 9.40 -0.14 0.66
C ILE A 126 9.94 1.22 0.18
N THR A 127 9.23 2.31 0.49
CA THR A 127 9.61 3.66 0.09
C THR A 127 10.93 4.09 0.73
N ILE A 128 11.10 3.88 2.03
CA ILE A 128 12.35 4.20 2.74
C ILE A 128 13.51 3.36 2.20
N ALA A 129 13.30 2.07 1.95
CA ALA A 129 14.32 1.20 1.37
C ALA A 129 14.74 1.66 -0.03
N LYS A 130 13.79 2.11 -0.86
CA LYS A 130 14.07 2.63 -2.20
C LYS A 130 14.77 3.97 -2.19
N ALA A 131 14.40 4.88 -1.28
CA ALA A 131 15.08 6.18 -1.12
C ALA A 131 16.56 6.01 -0.78
N GLY A 132 16.90 4.95 -0.04
CA GLY A 132 18.28 4.51 0.14
C GLY A 132 19.09 5.32 1.14
N LYS A 133 20.38 4.95 1.25
CA LYS A 133 21.34 5.60 2.15
C LYS A 133 21.63 7.03 1.69
N GLY A 134 21.47 7.98 2.60
CA GLY A 134 21.69 9.41 2.32
C GLY A 134 20.40 10.19 2.05
N SER A 135 19.27 9.51 1.90
CA SER A 135 17.97 10.19 1.89
C SER A 135 17.62 10.68 3.29
N GLU A 136 17.03 11.87 3.37
CA GLU A 136 16.52 12.45 4.61
C GLU A 136 15.04 12.13 4.84
N ILE A 137 14.38 11.45 3.90
CA ILE A 137 12.97 11.04 4.01
C ILE A 137 12.81 10.07 5.18
N ARG A 138 11.96 10.44 6.11
CA ARG A 138 11.67 9.68 7.33
C ARG A 138 10.40 8.84 7.17
N GLY A 139 10.37 7.64 7.77
CA GLY A 139 9.19 6.76 7.77
C GLY A 139 8.44 6.81 9.08
N PHE A 140 7.11 6.92 9.04
CA PHE A 140 6.24 6.84 10.20
C PHE A 140 5.02 5.98 9.94
N MET A 141 4.28 5.64 10.99
CA MET A 141 2.98 5.01 10.90
C MET A 141 1.99 5.68 11.86
N VAL A 142 0.75 5.77 11.43
CA VAL A 142 -0.38 6.21 12.26
C VAL A 142 -1.13 4.97 12.73
N ARG A 143 -1.40 4.88 14.03
CA ARG A 143 -2.15 3.77 14.61
C ARG A 143 -3.64 4.07 14.62
N LYS A 144 -4.45 3.04 14.41
CA LYS A 144 -5.91 3.13 14.58
C LYS A 144 -6.29 3.49 16.01
N GLU A 145 -5.53 2.92 16.96
CA GLU A 145 -5.67 3.22 18.39
C GLU A 145 -4.31 3.52 19.02
N PRO A 146 -4.21 4.57 19.86
CA PRO A 146 -2.98 4.88 20.54
C PRO A 146 -2.54 3.73 21.46
N LYS A 147 -1.24 3.43 21.45
CA LYS A 147 -0.68 2.38 22.30
C LYS A 147 -0.71 2.78 23.77
N GLY A 148 -1.38 2.00 24.59
CA GLY A 148 -1.51 2.26 26.04
C GLY A 148 -0.23 1.98 26.86
N ARG A 149 0.80 1.31 26.28
CA ARG A 149 2.02 0.88 26.95
C ARG A 149 3.24 1.04 26.05
N GLY A 150 4.42 1.23 26.64
CA GLY A 150 5.71 1.27 25.96
C GLY A 150 6.36 2.66 25.99
N GLY A 151 7.71 2.68 26.02
CA GLY A 151 8.51 3.90 25.93
C GLY A 151 8.51 4.47 24.53
N ARG A 152 8.51 5.80 24.42
CA ARG A 152 8.65 6.54 23.16
C ARG A 152 9.97 7.28 23.18
N LYS A 153 10.88 6.90 22.27
CA LYS A 153 12.16 7.61 22.11
C LYS A 153 12.07 8.80 21.14
N THR A 154 11.05 8.81 20.28
CA THR A 154 10.93 9.78 19.18
C THR A 154 10.25 11.10 19.57
N GLY A 155 9.60 11.15 20.74
CA GLY A 155 8.82 12.33 21.14
C GLY A 155 7.50 12.53 20.38
N ASN A 156 7.14 11.63 19.46
CA ASN A 156 5.88 11.68 18.75
C ASN A 156 4.68 11.61 19.72
N PRO A 157 3.55 12.25 19.36
CA PRO A 157 2.32 12.13 20.15
C PRO A 157 1.77 10.70 20.13
N PRO A 158 0.84 10.36 21.04
CA PRO A 158 0.13 9.10 21.00
C PRO A 158 -0.50 8.84 19.64
N GLY A 159 -0.29 7.64 19.09
CA GLY A 159 -0.82 7.25 17.79
C GLY A 159 0.13 7.42 16.63
N ILE A 160 1.31 8.03 16.79
CA ILE A 160 2.36 8.07 15.77
C ILE A 160 3.58 7.30 16.26
N GLU A 161 4.05 6.36 15.44
CA GLU A 161 5.24 5.55 15.69
C GLU A 161 6.20 5.63 14.49
N GLY A 162 7.44 5.22 14.68
CA GLY A 162 8.50 5.30 13.67
C GLY A 162 9.44 6.47 13.91
N SER A 163 9.82 7.18 12.86
CA SER A 163 10.69 8.35 12.96
C SER A 163 9.96 9.56 13.59
N THR A 164 10.73 10.52 14.11
CA THR A 164 10.17 11.75 14.66
C THR A 164 9.52 12.60 13.57
N ILE A 165 8.28 13.02 13.78
CA ILE A 165 7.55 13.96 12.95
C ILE A 165 7.50 15.31 13.67
N ARG A 166 7.71 16.40 12.93
CA ARG A 166 7.83 17.76 13.44
C ARG A 166 6.79 18.67 12.79
N SER A 167 6.41 19.71 13.50
CA SER A 167 5.66 20.81 12.89
C SER A 167 6.44 21.43 11.74
N GLY A 168 5.76 21.67 10.63
CA GLY A 168 6.36 22.14 9.38
C GLY A 168 6.84 21.04 8.44
N ASP A 169 6.85 19.77 8.86
CA ASP A 169 7.21 18.66 7.94
C ASP A 169 6.20 18.57 6.80
N ARG A 170 6.69 18.38 5.57
CA ARG A 170 5.91 18.05 4.38
C ARG A 170 5.80 16.53 4.31
N VAL A 171 4.58 16.04 4.38
CA VAL A 171 4.29 14.63 4.60
C VAL A 171 3.49 14.04 3.44
N VAL A 172 3.93 12.89 2.94
CA VAL A 172 3.16 12.09 1.97
C VAL A 172 2.49 10.92 2.68
N LEU A 173 1.17 10.83 2.54
CA LEU A 173 0.39 9.69 3.02
C LEU A 173 0.34 8.59 1.97
N LEU A 174 0.57 7.36 2.45
CA LEU A 174 0.51 6.13 1.66
C LEU A 174 -0.70 5.30 2.10
N GLU A 175 -1.41 4.72 1.13
CA GLU A 175 -2.55 3.83 1.38
C GLU A 175 -2.51 2.70 0.35
N ASP A 176 -2.76 1.47 0.78
CA ASP A 176 -2.74 0.28 -0.09
C ASP A 176 -4.02 0.16 -0.92
N VAL A 177 -5.18 0.41 -0.32
CA VAL A 177 -6.49 0.38 -0.99
C VAL A 177 -7.38 1.49 -0.46
N THR A 178 -7.84 2.35 -1.33
CA THR A 178 -8.78 3.42 -0.97
C THR A 178 -10.20 3.08 -1.41
N THR A 179 -11.15 3.12 -0.47
CA THR A 179 -12.59 3.00 -0.75
C THR A 179 -13.29 4.36 -0.62
N THR A 180 -13.40 4.87 0.59
CA THR A 180 -13.97 6.19 0.90
C THR A 180 -12.93 7.23 1.27
N GLY A 181 -11.66 6.82 1.39
CA GLY A 181 -10.58 7.69 1.85
C GLY A 181 -10.54 7.94 3.36
N GLY A 182 -11.45 7.34 4.14
CA GLY A 182 -11.56 7.61 5.57
C GLY A 182 -10.29 7.36 6.37
N SER A 183 -9.50 6.33 6.00
CA SER A 183 -8.20 6.04 6.62
C SER A 183 -7.19 7.16 6.39
N ALA A 184 -7.05 7.58 5.14
CA ALA A 184 -6.12 8.64 4.76
C ALA A 184 -6.53 9.99 5.37
N LEU A 185 -7.84 10.33 5.35
CA LEU A 185 -8.35 11.55 5.96
C LEU A 185 -8.08 11.60 7.46
N LYS A 186 -8.32 10.51 8.19
CA LYS A 186 -8.02 10.42 9.62
C LYS A 186 -6.54 10.64 9.93
N ALA A 187 -5.65 10.06 9.10
CA ALA A 187 -4.21 10.26 9.25
C ALA A 187 -3.83 11.72 8.94
N ALA A 188 -4.39 12.30 7.89
CA ALA A 188 -4.15 13.70 7.51
C ALA A 188 -4.59 14.68 8.62
N GLU A 189 -5.79 14.49 9.18
CA GLU A 189 -6.29 15.31 10.29
C GLU A 189 -5.34 15.30 11.49
N MET A 190 -4.81 14.12 11.87
CA MET A 190 -3.85 14.00 12.95
C MET A 190 -2.55 14.75 12.65
N LEU A 191 -2.00 14.61 11.46
CA LEU A 191 -0.76 15.27 11.06
C LEU A 191 -0.92 16.79 10.94
N ASN A 192 -2.03 17.24 10.34
CA ASN A 192 -2.36 18.67 10.27
C ASN A 192 -2.48 19.29 11.67
N SER A 193 -3.06 18.56 12.64
CA SER A 193 -3.14 19.05 14.02
C SER A 193 -1.78 19.21 14.72
N MET A 194 -0.74 18.55 14.18
CA MET A 194 0.65 18.68 14.60
C MET A 194 1.40 19.80 13.87
N GLY A 195 0.75 20.47 12.91
CA GLY A 195 1.34 21.51 12.08
C GLY A 195 2.14 21.00 10.88
N CYS A 196 1.92 19.74 10.45
CA CYS A 196 2.49 19.23 9.21
C CYS A 196 1.69 19.72 7.99
N GLU A 197 2.35 19.75 6.84
CA GLU A 197 1.73 19.92 5.52
C GLU A 197 1.56 18.52 4.89
N VAL A 198 0.29 18.13 4.58
CA VAL A 198 -0.05 16.79 4.07
C VAL A 198 -0.53 16.89 2.63
#